data_eac18233afe64cf573dda137a5b1c4d8
#
_entry.id   eac18233afe64cf573dda137a5b1c4d8
#
_cell.length_a   1.000
_cell.length_b   1.000
_cell.length_c   1.000
_cell.angle_alpha   90.00
_cell.angle_beta   90.00
_cell.angle_gamma   90.00
#
_symmetry.space_group_name_H-M   'P 1'
#
loop_
_entity.id
_entity.type
_entity.pdbx_description
1 polymer ?
#
loop_
_entity_poly.entity_id
_entity_poly.type
_entity_poly.pdbx_seq_one_letter_code
_entity_poly.pdbx_strand_id
1 'polypeptide(L)'
;MKKNYEKILPTYICDIQEINNLSKVMFMNNFPHHQFILCTSGTGKICTENNIEQTVSKGDIVFINSSILFSLRQQENFSIKRIAFNGNFVTNYLQYFDFNPAVVFVPKSDEVFNAFNIAYDGYMHDKDDIQNSVNMYNLIGVCGESYVSSNPALLTPEDFIAESGFDFIKQNISSINIDFSPYLKLHKISITELNDIFISRYGKNINELIYFYRMEFAKYAVFKVGNTHYERYYNQCGFKSPQEFYSEFKKYANMTVEEYLNLVWAK
;
A
#
# COMPACT_ATOMS: atom_id res chain seq x y z
N MET A 1 -15.07 -24.49 -0.38
CA MET A 1 -14.19 -23.89 -1.41
C MET A 1 -14.23 -22.38 -1.21
N LYS A 2 -13.18 -21.76 -0.67
CA LYS A 2 -13.06 -20.28 -0.72
C LYS A 2 -12.90 -19.91 -2.21
N LYS A 3 -13.88 -19.24 -2.78
CA LYS A 3 -13.78 -18.67 -4.12
C LYS A 3 -12.64 -17.66 -4.08
N ASN A 4 -11.79 -17.68 -5.10
CA ASN A 4 -10.63 -16.76 -5.17
C ASN A 4 -11.12 -15.40 -5.68
N TYR A 5 -11.87 -14.69 -4.85
CA TYR A 5 -12.49 -13.38 -5.15
C TYR A 5 -11.47 -12.30 -5.47
N GLU A 6 -10.23 -12.45 -4.96
CA GLU A 6 -9.10 -11.57 -5.25
C GLU A 6 -8.84 -11.37 -6.75
N LYS A 7 -9.27 -12.34 -7.61
CA LYS A 7 -9.08 -12.27 -9.06
C LYS A 7 -10.30 -11.76 -9.83
N ILE A 8 -11.44 -11.61 -9.16
CA ILE A 8 -12.74 -11.36 -9.83
C ILE A 8 -13.30 -10.00 -9.43
N LEU A 9 -13.15 -9.61 -8.16
CA LEU A 9 -13.75 -8.37 -7.67
C LEU A 9 -12.90 -7.15 -8.02
N PRO A 10 -13.54 -6.03 -8.42
CA PRO A 10 -12.85 -4.77 -8.71
C PRO A 10 -12.11 -4.23 -7.50
N THR A 11 -12.73 -4.36 -6.32
CA THR A 11 -12.16 -4.04 -5.01
C THR A 11 -12.55 -5.12 -4.02
N TYR A 12 -11.74 -5.35 -3.00
CA TYR A 12 -12.09 -6.24 -1.89
C TYR A 12 -11.38 -5.81 -0.61
N ILE A 13 -12.04 -6.01 0.52
CA ILE A 13 -11.45 -5.78 1.83
C ILE A 13 -10.65 -7.03 2.21
N CYS A 14 -9.39 -6.83 2.56
CA CYS A 14 -8.46 -7.89 2.95
C CYS A 14 -8.51 -8.16 4.45
N ASP A 15 -8.60 -7.07 5.22
CA ASP A 15 -8.58 -7.09 6.68
C ASP A 15 -9.14 -5.79 7.24
N ILE A 16 -9.73 -5.88 8.44
CA ILE A 16 -10.12 -4.72 9.24
C ILE A 16 -9.59 -4.87 10.66
N GLN A 17 -9.31 -3.77 11.31
CA GLN A 17 -8.81 -3.77 12.67
C GLN A 17 -9.31 -2.55 13.44
N GLU A 18 -9.70 -2.77 14.70
CA GLU A 18 -9.92 -1.72 15.67
C GLU A 18 -8.82 -1.78 16.73
N ILE A 19 -8.15 -0.66 16.97
CA ILE A 19 -7.07 -0.54 17.96
C ILE A 19 -7.49 0.54 18.92
N ASN A 20 -7.79 0.12 20.15
CA ASN A 20 -8.18 1.01 21.21
C ASN A 20 -6.97 1.36 22.09
N ASN A 21 -6.73 2.65 22.29
CA ASN A 21 -5.69 3.18 23.15
C ASN A 21 -4.29 2.58 22.85
N LEU A 22 -3.77 2.89 21.69
CA LEU A 22 -2.47 2.40 21.21
C LEU A 22 -1.36 2.72 22.23
N SER A 23 -0.85 1.73 22.95
CA SER A 23 0.10 1.92 24.06
C SER A 23 1.58 1.96 23.64
N LYS A 24 1.89 1.60 22.40
CA LYS A 24 3.25 1.50 21.86
C LYS A 24 3.31 1.97 20.43
N VAL A 25 4.52 2.16 19.91
CA VAL A 25 4.73 2.31 18.47
C VAL A 25 4.32 1.02 17.78
N MET A 26 3.43 1.12 16.81
CA MET A 26 2.99 0.00 15.99
C MET A 26 3.55 0.17 14.58
N PHE A 27 4.42 -0.75 14.18
CA PHE A 27 4.89 -0.83 12.80
C PHE A 27 3.87 -1.58 11.95
N MET A 28 3.56 -1.04 10.80
CA MET A 28 2.61 -1.62 9.87
C MET A 28 3.28 -1.86 8.52
N ASN A 29 3.19 -3.10 8.04
CA ASN A 29 3.56 -3.44 6.68
C ASN A 29 2.27 -3.53 5.85
N ASN A 30 2.13 -2.66 4.87
CA ASN A 30 0.92 -2.59 4.04
C ASN A 30 0.95 -3.50 2.84
N PHE A 31 2.15 -3.84 2.37
CA PHE A 31 2.25 -4.55 1.12
C PHE A 31 1.57 -5.93 1.16
N PRO A 32 0.73 -6.25 0.20
CA PRO A 32 0.37 -5.48 -1.00
C PRO A 32 -0.95 -4.68 -0.88
N HIS A 33 -1.38 -4.31 0.31
CA HIS A 33 -2.70 -3.72 0.57
C HIS A 33 -2.62 -2.23 0.84
N HIS A 34 -3.53 -1.48 0.22
CA HIS A 34 -3.79 -0.10 0.60
C HIS A 34 -4.58 -0.05 1.90
N GLN A 35 -4.53 1.08 2.60
CA GLN A 35 -5.26 1.23 3.85
C GLN A 35 -5.98 2.57 3.94
N PHE A 36 -7.19 2.53 4.51
CA PHE A 36 -7.82 3.69 5.14
C PHE A 36 -7.75 3.54 6.65
N ILE A 37 -7.37 4.60 7.35
CA ILE A 37 -7.30 4.67 8.80
C ILE A 37 -8.17 5.83 9.27
N LEU A 38 -9.16 5.54 10.10
CA LEU A 38 -9.97 6.52 10.82
C LEU A 38 -9.47 6.65 12.25
N CYS A 39 -9.11 7.85 12.68
CA CYS A 39 -8.86 8.15 14.09
C CYS A 39 -10.19 8.29 14.82
N THR A 40 -10.48 7.38 15.75
CA THR A 40 -11.74 7.37 16.52
C THR A 40 -11.65 8.17 17.80
N SER A 41 -10.45 8.27 18.39
CA SER A 41 -10.22 9.11 19.59
C SER A 41 -8.75 9.54 19.70
N GLY A 42 -8.54 10.64 20.43
CA GLY A 42 -7.22 11.13 20.78
C GLY A 42 -6.39 11.67 19.62
N THR A 43 -5.09 11.64 19.79
CA THR A 43 -4.11 12.09 18.80
C THR A 43 -2.93 11.13 18.71
N GLY A 44 -2.38 11.00 17.51
CA GLY A 44 -1.20 10.20 17.25
C GLY A 44 -0.42 10.74 16.06
N LYS A 45 0.66 10.06 15.71
CA LYS A 45 1.47 10.35 14.54
C LYS A 45 1.54 9.17 13.62
N ILE A 46 1.46 9.43 12.32
CA ILE A 46 1.88 8.52 11.26
C ILE A 46 3.31 8.91 10.90
N CYS A 47 4.22 7.95 10.98
CA CYS A 47 5.62 8.14 10.62
C CYS A 47 5.95 7.17 9.48
N THR A 48 6.35 7.69 8.33
CA THR A 48 6.74 6.88 7.16
C THR A 48 8.24 6.61 7.16
N GLU A 49 8.67 5.64 6.37
CA GLU A 49 10.09 5.32 6.16
C GLU A 49 10.92 6.49 5.61
N ASN A 50 10.28 7.44 4.93
CA ASN A 50 10.92 8.66 4.41
C ASN A 50 10.99 9.79 5.46
N ASN A 51 10.84 9.47 6.76
CA ASN A 51 10.83 10.41 7.88
C ASN A 51 9.74 11.50 7.80
N ILE A 52 8.66 11.26 7.06
CA ILE A 52 7.50 12.13 7.08
C ILE A 52 6.72 11.80 8.36
N GLU A 53 6.60 12.76 9.26
CA GLU A 53 5.75 12.67 10.44
C GLU A 53 4.53 13.57 10.26
N GLN A 54 3.35 12.99 10.38
CA GLN A 54 2.08 13.72 10.30
C GLN A 54 1.21 13.39 11.50
N THR A 55 0.64 14.43 12.12
CA THR A 55 -0.27 14.27 13.25
C THR A 55 -1.66 13.90 12.74
N VAL A 56 -2.25 12.91 13.39
CA VAL A 56 -3.60 12.42 13.14
C VAL A 56 -4.45 12.63 14.38
N SER A 57 -5.58 13.24 14.24
CA SER A 57 -6.50 13.61 15.33
C SER A 57 -7.87 12.99 15.12
N LYS A 58 -8.66 12.94 16.17
CA LYS A 58 -10.04 12.40 16.11
C LYS A 58 -10.82 12.92 14.90
N GLY A 59 -11.40 12.00 14.16
CA GLY A 59 -12.19 12.24 12.96
C GLY A 59 -11.38 12.37 11.67
N ASP A 60 -10.02 12.34 11.74
CA ASP A 60 -9.21 12.27 10.53
C ASP A 60 -9.35 10.89 9.89
N ILE A 61 -9.54 10.87 8.57
CA ILE A 61 -9.41 9.70 7.72
C ILE A 61 -8.16 9.88 6.87
N VAL A 62 -7.29 8.88 6.92
CA VAL A 62 -6.01 8.90 6.23
C VAL A 62 -5.92 7.69 5.30
N PHE A 63 -5.65 7.95 4.04
CA PHE A 63 -5.28 6.91 3.08
C PHE A 63 -3.77 6.68 3.11
N ILE A 64 -3.35 5.42 3.09
CA ILE A 64 -1.94 5.02 3.00
C ILE A 64 -1.76 4.05 1.86
N ASN A 65 -0.86 4.41 0.95
CA ASN A 65 -0.55 3.60 -0.21
C ASN A 65 0.13 2.27 0.19
N SER A 66 -0.14 1.21 -0.55
CA SER A 66 0.44 -0.14 -0.33
C SER A 66 1.97 -0.19 -0.40
N SER A 67 2.60 0.78 -1.06
CA SER A 67 4.05 0.86 -1.23
C SER A 67 4.81 1.42 -0.02
N ILE A 68 4.09 1.92 1.00
CA ILE A 68 4.68 2.68 2.09
C ILE A 68 4.76 1.86 3.37
N LEU A 69 5.95 1.81 3.95
CA LEU A 69 6.14 1.36 5.33
C LEU A 69 5.87 2.53 6.27
N PHE A 70 5.04 2.30 7.26
CA PHE A 70 4.73 3.32 8.24
C PHE A 70 4.61 2.75 9.66
N SER A 71 4.71 3.62 10.64
CA SER A 71 4.38 3.32 12.01
C SER A 71 3.37 4.31 12.57
N LEU A 72 2.55 3.82 13.49
CA LEU A 72 1.64 4.63 14.28
C LEU A 72 2.25 4.85 15.66
N ARG A 73 2.25 6.10 16.14
CA ARG A 73 2.72 6.45 17.49
C ARG A 73 1.62 7.19 18.22
N GLN A 74 1.33 6.75 19.43
CA GLN A 74 0.41 7.49 20.31
C GLN A 74 1.04 8.79 20.79
N GLN A 75 0.22 9.85 20.80
CA GLN A 75 0.51 11.07 21.56
C GLN A 75 -0.45 11.20 22.75
N GLU A 76 -1.76 11.03 22.52
CA GLU A 76 -2.78 11.13 23.56
C GLU A 76 -3.99 10.25 23.22
N ASN A 77 -4.25 9.22 24.05
CA ASN A 77 -5.44 8.33 23.97
C ASN A 77 -5.84 7.90 22.53
N PHE A 78 -4.85 7.58 21.72
CA PHE A 78 -4.99 7.36 20.29
C PHE A 78 -5.64 6.02 19.97
N SER A 79 -6.82 6.07 19.38
CA SER A 79 -7.56 4.89 18.92
C SER A 79 -7.90 5.03 17.44
N ILE A 80 -7.89 3.93 16.71
CA ILE A 80 -8.15 3.90 15.29
C ILE A 80 -9.03 2.73 14.86
N LYS A 81 -9.73 2.91 13.75
CA LYS A 81 -10.26 1.83 12.90
C LYS A 81 -9.50 1.80 11.58
N ARG A 82 -9.17 0.61 11.09
CA ARG A 82 -8.41 0.41 9.87
C ARG A 82 -9.14 -0.52 8.92
N ILE A 83 -9.13 -0.20 7.64
CA ILE A 83 -9.55 -1.06 6.53
C ILE A 83 -8.35 -1.27 5.63
N ALA A 84 -7.92 -2.52 5.45
CA ALA A 84 -6.94 -2.90 4.45
C ALA A 84 -7.66 -3.49 3.22
N PHE A 85 -7.32 -3.03 2.03
CA PHE A 85 -8.02 -3.39 0.81
C PHE A 85 -7.08 -3.49 -0.41
N ASN A 86 -7.56 -4.18 -1.43
CA ASN A 86 -6.92 -4.28 -2.74
C ASN A 86 -7.98 -4.58 -3.81
N GLY A 87 -7.56 -4.78 -5.04
CA GLY A 87 -8.44 -5.18 -6.15
C GLY A 87 -7.88 -4.81 -7.52
N ASN A 88 -8.44 -5.41 -8.56
CA ASN A 88 -7.93 -5.25 -9.92
C ASN A 88 -8.07 -3.83 -10.47
N PHE A 89 -9.02 -3.04 -9.96
CA PHE A 89 -9.27 -1.66 -10.39
C PHE A 89 -8.82 -0.61 -9.38
N VAL A 90 -8.32 -1.03 -8.21
CA VAL A 90 -7.94 -0.08 -7.15
C VAL A 90 -6.90 0.92 -7.64
N THR A 91 -5.85 0.45 -8.31
CA THR A 91 -4.79 1.32 -8.85
C THR A 91 -5.36 2.39 -9.79
N ASN A 92 -6.27 2.01 -10.68
CA ASN A 92 -6.86 2.95 -11.64
C ASN A 92 -7.71 4.03 -10.94
N TYR A 93 -8.43 3.66 -9.88
CA TYR A 93 -9.21 4.62 -9.09
C TYR A 93 -8.33 5.56 -8.29
N LEU A 94 -7.30 5.02 -7.65
CA LEU A 94 -6.36 5.85 -6.89
C LEU A 94 -5.64 6.85 -7.80
N GLN A 95 -5.30 6.45 -9.02
CA GLN A 95 -4.75 7.35 -10.04
C GLN A 95 -5.75 8.42 -10.47
N TYR A 96 -6.99 8.02 -10.75
CA TYR A 96 -8.04 8.95 -11.16
C TYR A 96 -8.27 10.06 -10.15
N PHE A 97 -8.19 9.76 -8.85
CA PHE A 97 -8.40 10.70 -7.75
C PHE A 97 -7.10 11.33 -7.22
N ASP A 98 -5.96 11.07 -7.85
CA ASP A 98 -4.65 11.56 -7.39
C ASP A 98 -4.29 11.13 -5.94
N PHE A 99 -4.69 9.94 -5.53
CA PHE A 99 -4.22 9.36 -4.27
C PHE A 99 -2.78 8.83 -4.39
N ASN A 100 -1.91 9.66 -5.00
CA ASN A 100 -0.53 9.32 -5.30
C ASN A 100 0.45 9.58 -4.15
N PRO A 101 0.25 10.59 -3.27
CA PRO A 101 1.10 10.71 -2.10
C PRO A 101 1.08 9.46 -1.26
N ALA A 102 2.21 9.19 -0.62
CA ALA A 102 2.38 8.06 0.30
C ALA A 102 1.29 8.01 1.37
N VAL A 103 0.90 9.18 1.85
CA VAL A 103 -0.10 9.42 2.89
C VAL A 103 -0.99 10.58 2.44
N VAL A 104 -2.29 10.34 2.37
CA VAL A 104 -3.29 11.36 1.99
C VAL A 104 -4.27 11.55 3.13
N PHE A 105 -4.39 12.79 3.63
CA PHE A 105 -5.48 13.18 4.52
C PHE A 105 -6.72 13.48 3.70
N VAL A 106 -7.76 12.70 3.93
CA VAL A 106 -9.06 12.91 3.28
C VAL A 106 -9.77 14.06 4.01
N PRO A 107 -10.30 15.05 3.29
CA PRO A 107 -11.07 16.11 3.91
C PRO A 107 -12.25 15.59 4.72
N LYS A 108 -12.45 16.15 5.90
CA LYS A 108 -13.52 15.72 6.81
C LYS A 108 -14.90 16.12 6.25
N SER A 109 -15.78 15.14 6.13
CA SER A 109 -17.21 15.35 5.86
C SER A 109 -18.02 14.21 6.45
N ASP A 110 -19.30 14.45 6.70
CA ASP A 110 -20.21 13.40 7.18
C ASP A 110 -20.34 12.28 6.14
N GLU A 111 -20.26 12.61 4.85
CA GLU A 111 -20.33 11.65 3.77
C GLU A 111 -19.15 10.70 3.77
N VAL A 112 -17.93 11.22 3.90
CA VAL A 112 -16.69 10.44 4.01
C VAL A 112 -16.72 9.54 5.25
N PHE A 113 -17.14 10.09 6.38
CA PHE A 113 -17.26 9.34 7.63
C PHE A 113 -18.30 8.21 7.54
N ASN A 114 -19.46 8.49 6.95
CA ASN A 114 -20.51 7.49 6.74
C ASN A 114 -20.06 6.39 5.77
N ALA A 115 -19.40 6.74 4.67
CA ALA A 115 -18.88 5.76 3.72
C ALA A 115 -17.85 4.84 4.38
N PHE A 116 -16.97 5.38 5.23
CA PHE A 116 -16.01 4.57 5.99
C PHE A 116 -16.71 3.57 6.91
N ASN A 117 -17.68 4.03 7.70
CA ASN A 117 -18.40 3.17 8.62
C ASN A 117 -19.22 2.10 7.89
N ILE A 118 -19.89 2.43 6.78
CA ILE A 118 -20.62 1.45 5.96
C ILE A 118 -19.67 0.35 5.46
N ALA A 119 -18.48 0.70 4.98
CA ALA A 119 -17.51 -0.29 4.53
C ALA A 119 -16.96 -1.14 5.68
N TYR A 120 -16.64 -0.51 6.82
CA TYR A 120 -16.09 -1.17 7.99
C TYR A 120 -17.12 -2.12 8.65
N ASP A 121 -18.31 -1.60 8.96
CA ASP A 121 -19.36 -2.36 9.65
C ASP A 121 -19.97 -3.42 8.73
N GLY A 122 -20.09 -3.14 7.42
CA GLY A 122 -20.51 -4.13 6.44
C GLY A 122 -19.61 -5.36 6.45
N TYR A 123 -18.29 -5.18 6.42
CA TYR A 123 -17.35 -6.30 6.49
C TYR A 123 -17.37 -7.04 7.81
N MET A 124 -17.65 -6.35 8.93
CA MET A 124 -17.77 -6.98 10.24
C MET A 124 -19.00 -7.88 10.36
N HIS A 125 -20.12 -7.46 9.80
CA HIS A 125 -21.42 -8.08 10.04
C HIS A 125 -21.93 -8.91 8.86
N ASP A 126 -21.52 -8.59 7.63
CA ASP A 126 -21.96 -9.25 6.43
C ASP A 126 -20.78 -9.97 5.75
N LYS A 127 -21.00 -11.23 5.41
CA LYS A 127 -20.04 -12.05 4.67
C LYS A 127 -20.28 -12.02 3.14
N ASP A 128 -21.11 -11.12 2.67
CA ASP A 128 -21.32 -10.93 1.23
C ASP A 128 -20.15 -10.13 0.61
N ASP A 129 -19.25 -10.87 -0.03
CA ASP A 129 -18.06 -10.30 -0.66
C ASP A 129 -18.39 -9.32 -1.77
N ILE A 130 -19.54 -9.47 -2.45
CA ILE A 130 -19.99 -8.54 -3.51
C ILE A 130 -20.42 -7.22 -2.87
N GLN A 131 -21.24 -7.27 -1.82
CA GLN A 131 -21.69 -6.07 -1.12
C GLN A 131 -20.50 -5.33 -0.47
N ASN A 132 -19.56 -6.07 0.11
CA ASN A 132 -18.32 -5.48 0.67
C ASN A 132 -17.45 -4.84 -0.41
N SER A 133 -17.40 -5.41 -1.62
CA SER A 133 -16.74 -4.82 -2.77
C SER A 133 -17.40 -3.50 -3.18
N VAL A 134 -18.73 -3.46 -3.24
CA VAL A 134 -19.51 -2.23 -3.55
C VAL A 134 -19.28 -1.17 -2.49
N ASN A 135 -19.32 -1.52 -1.21
CA ASN A 135 -19.09 -0.59 -0.10
C ASN A 135 -17.67 -0.01 -0.15
N MET A 136 -16.67 -0.85 -0.44
CA MET A 136 -15.28 -0.40 -0.56
C MET A 136 -15.08 0.52 -1.78
N TYR A 137 -15.70 0.18 -2.90
CA TYR A 137 -15.69 1.01 -4.10
C TYR A 137 -16.29 2.40 -3.81
N ASN A 138 -17.43 2.44 -3.12
CA ASN A 138 -18.08 3.68 -2.72
C ASN A 138 -17.17 4.51 -1.79
N LEU A 139 -16.52 3.89 -0.82
CA LEU A 139 -15.58 4.58 0.07
C LEU A 139 -14.44 5.23 -0.71
N ILE A 140 -13.83 4.51 -1.65
CA ILE A 140 -12.76 5.05 -2.49
C ILE A 140 -13.27 6.25 -3.29
N GLY A 141 -14.46 6.15 -3.89
CA GLY A 141 -15.08 7.22 -4.68
C GLY A 141 -15.32 8.48 -3.86
N VAL A 142 -16.01 8.34 -2.74
CA VAL A 142 -16.37 9.48 -1.86
C VAL A 142 -15.11 10.15 -1.30
N CYS A 143 -14.11 9.36 -0.85
CA CYS A 143 -12.85 9.91 -0.37
C CYS A 143 -12.09 10.63 -1.49
N GLY A 144 -12.08 10.04 -2.69
CA GLY A 144 -11.40 10.60 -3.86
C GLY A 144 -12.03 11.92 -4.31
N GLU A 145 -13.34 11.97 -4.46
CA GLU A 145 -14.07 13.20 -4.83
C GLU A 145 -13.87 14.31 -3.80
N SER A 146 -13.92 13.98 -2.51
CA SER A 146 -13.68 14.94 -1.43
C SER A 146 -12.26 15.50 -1.50
N TYR A 147 -11.27 14.63 -1.76
CA TYR A 147 -9.87 15.02 -1.86
C TYR A 147 -9.60 15.92 -3.07
N VAL A 148 -10.06 15.53 -4.26
CA VAL A 148 -9.88 16.32 -5.50
C VAL A 148 -10.58 17.68 -5.40
N SER A 149 -11.79 17.73 -4.85
CA SER A 149 -12.54 18.98 -4.67
C SER A 149 -11.83 19.95 -3.73
N SER A 150 -11.10 19.44 -2.75
CA SER A 150 -10.36 20.27 -1.77
C SER A 150 -8.94 20.61 -2.22
N ASN A 151 -8.41 19.89 -3.21
CA ASN A 151 -7.07 20.06 -3.76
C ASN A 151 -7.12 20.17 -5.28
N PRO A 152 -7.55 21.33 -5.83
CA PRO A 152 -7.67 21.51 -7.28
C PRO A 152 -6.32 21.57 -8.02
N ALA A 153 -5.22 21.24 -7.37
CA ALA A 153 -3.92 21.09 -8.01
C ALA A 153 -3.98 19.92 -9.00
N LEU A 154 -3.98 20.25 -10.26
CA LEU A 154 -4.04 19.35 -11.40
C LEU A 154 -2.96 18.26 -11.32
N LEU A 155 -3.32 17.02 -11.60
CA LEU A 155 -2.37 15.96 -11.98
C LEU A 155 -1.49 16.50 -13.11
N THR A 156 -0.21 16.59 -12.86
CA THR A 156 0.73 16.91 -13.92
C THR A 156 0.94 15.69 -14.82
N PRO A 157 1.32 15.87 -16.10
CA PRO A 157 1.70 14.75 -16.95
C PRO A 157 2.80 13.88 -16.30
N GLU A 158 3.71 14.50 -15.55
CA GLU A 158 4.77 13.80 -14.81
C GLU A 158 4.21 12.90 -13.70
N ASP A 159 3.17 13.34 -12.98
CA ASP A 159 2.51 12.50 -11.96
C ASP A 159 1.91 11.25 -12.59
N PHE A 160 1.23 11.40 -13.72
CA PHE A 160 0.69 10.25 -14.46
C PHE A 160 1.78 9.29 -14.94
N ILE A 161 2.91 9.83 -15.44
CA ILE A 161 4.07 9.01 -15.84
C ILE A 161 4.67 8.30 -14.64
N ALA A 162 4.81 8.97 -13.49
CA ALA A 162 5.31 8.36 -12.28
C ALA A 162 4.49 7.13 -11.86
N GLU A 163 3.17 7.29 -11.78
CA GLU A 163 2.26 6.24 -11.33
C GLU A 163 2.20 5.07 -12.31
N SER A 164 1.98 5.36 -13.59
CA SER A 164 1.93 4.31 -14.62
C SER A 164 3.27 3.58 -14.76
N GLY A 165 4.38 4.29 -14.59
CA GLY A 165 5.73 3.70 -14.57
C GLY A 165 5.96 2.80 -13.36
N PHE A 166 5.43 3.18 -12.22
CA PHE A 166 5.47 2.35 -11.03
C PHE A 166 4.61 1.08 -11.16
N ASP A 167 3.42 1.19 -11.75
CA ASP A 167 2.60 0.01 -12.07
C ASP A 167 3.27 -0.91 -13.09
N PHE A 168 3.99 -0.34 -14.05
CA PHE A 168 4.79 -1.12 -14.99
C PHE A 168 5.89 -1.91 -14.26
N ILE A 169 6.56 -1.33 -13.25
CA ILE A 169 7.51 -2.04 -12.38
C ILE A 169 6.82 -3.20 -11.67
N LYS A 170 5.66 -2.95 -11.04
CA LYS A 170 4.91 -3.99 -10.30
C LYS A 170 4.54 -5.19 -11.18
N GLN A 171 4.03 -4.91 -12.37
CA GLN A 171 3.62 -5.94 -13.32
C GLN A 171 4.80 -6.78 -13.82
N ASN A 172 6.00 -6.23 -13.83
CA ASN A 172 7.21 -6.87 -14.32
C ASN A 172 8.21 -7.26 -13.22
N ILE A 173 7.79 -7.23 -11.95
CA ILE A 173 8.69 -7.38 -10.80
C ILE A 173 9.43 -8.72 -10.76
N SER A 174 8.83 -9.78 -11.30
CA SER A 174 9.45 -11.11 -11.41
C SER A 174 10.51 -11.21 -12.51
N SER A 175 10.56 -10.26 -13.43
CA SER A 175 11.58 -10.24 -14.49
C SER A 175 12.93 -9.84 -13.91
N ILE A 176 13.96 -10.64 -14.12
CA ILE A 176 15.33 -10.34 -13.63
C ILE A 176 15.78 -8.95 -14.11
N ASN A 177 15.56 -8.68 -15.40
CA ASN A 177 15.78 -7.37 -16.01
C ASN A 177 14.46 -6.87 -16.58
N ILE A 178 13.98 -5.73 -16.06
CA ILE A 178 12.78 -5.09 -16.57
C ILE A 178 13.16 -4.29 -17.81
N ASP A 179 12.56 -4.63 -18.96
CA ASP A 179 12.72 -3.85 -20.19
C ASP A 179 11.71 -2.70 -20.22
N PHE A 180 12.19 -1.48 -20.02
CA PHE A 180 11.37 -0.27 -20.07
C PHE A 180 11.09 0.23 -21.49
N SER A 181 11.70 -0.34 -22.54
CA SER A 181 11.56 0.16 -23.91
C SER A 181 10.10 0.30 -24.38
N PRO A 182 9.17 -0.64 -24.12
CA PRO A 182 7.77 -0.48 -24.51
C PRO A 182 7.10 0.68 -23.78
N TYR A 183 7.36 0.84 -22.49
CA TYR A 183 6.82 1.89 -21.65
C TYR A 183 7.32 3.28 -22.12
N LEU A 184 8.62 3.43 -22.29
CA LEU A 184 9.25 4.67 -22.73
C LEU A 184 8.73 5.12 -24.10
N LYS A 185 8.57 4.17 -25.04
CA LYS A 185 8.01 4.44 -26.36
C LYS A 185 6.56 4.92 -26.29
N LEU A 186 5.74 4.29 -25.43
CA LEU A 186 4.34 4.66 -25.25
C LEU A 186 4.19 6.11 -24.76
N HIS A 187 5.00 6.49 -23.76
CA HIS A 187 4.94 7.80 -23.12
C HIS A 187 5.83 8.85 -23.81
N LYS A 188 6.61 8.45 -24.82
CA LYS A 188 7.54 9.32 -25.57
C LYS A 188 8.55 10.04 -24.68
N ILE A 189 9.07 9.35 -23.70
CA ILE A 189 10.08 9.83 -22.75
C ILE A 189 11.34 8.97 -22.81
N SER A 190 12.45 9.51 -22.35
CA SER A 190 13.71 8.78 -22.15
C SER A 190 13.73 8.09 -20.78
N ILE A 191 14.65 7.12 -20.62
CA ILE A 191 14.88 6.48 -19.32
C ILE A 191 15.40 7.49 -18.27
N THR A 192 16.14 8.50 -18.70
CA THR A 192 16.63 9.56 -17.81
C THR A 192 15.49 10.41 -17.28
N GLU A 193 14.59 10.87 -18.17
CA GLU A 193 13.39 11.61 -17.77
C GLU A 193 12.51 10.80 -16.81
N LEU A 194 12.28 9.50 -17.08
CA LEU A 194 11.53 8.64 -16.16
C LEU A 194 12.22 8.54 -14.79
N ASN A 195 13.56 8.42 -14.79
CA ASN A 195 14.34 8.37 -13.58
C ASN A 195 14.23 9.66 -12.75
N ASP A 196 14.30 10.81 -13.40
CA ASP A 196 14.17 12.13 -12.77
C ASP A 196 12.77 12.34 -12.19
N ILE A 197 11.73 11.91 -12.91
CA ILE A 197 10.34 11.89 -12.43
C ILE A 197 10.20 11.02 -11.18
N PHE A 198 10.81 9.83 -11.18
CA PHE A 198 10.75 8.93 -10.02
C PHE A 198 11.51 9.51 -8.81
N ILE A 199 12.67 10.11 -9.01
CA ILE A 199 13.42 10.77 -7.93
C ILE A 199 12.59 11.93 -7.37
N SER A 200 11.98 12.73 -8.23
CA SER A 200 11.13 13.86 -7.81
C SER A 200 9.91 13.39 -7.01
N ARG A 201 9.25 12.33 -7.47
CA ARG A 201 7.98 11.86 -6.88
C ARG A 201 8.16 10.94 -5.67
N TYR A 202 9.14 10.03 -5.72
CA TYR A 202 9.31 8.96 -4.73
C TYR A 202 10.61 9.09 -3.91
N GLY A 203 11.46 10.05 -4.22
CA GLY A 203 12.78 10.19 -3.59
C GLY A 203 13.74 9.04 -3.89
N LYS A 204 13.44 8.21 -4.91
CA LYS A 204 14.19 7.01 -5.28
C LYS A 204 14.35 6.92 -6.79
N ASN A 205 15.51 6.49 -7.25
CA ASN A 205 15.71 6.17 -8.65
C ASN A 205 15.02 4.84 -9.04
N ILE A 206 14.95 4.56 -10.34
CA ILE A 206 14.28 3.36 -10.88
C ILE A 206 14.81 2.07 -10.23
N ASN A 207 16.13 1.93 -10.10
CA ASN A 207 16.74 0.71 -9.56
C ASN A 207 16.46 0.55 -8.06
N GLU A 208 16.47 1.64 -7.31
CA GLU A 208 16.11 1.66 -5.89
C GLU A 208 14.64 1.30 -5.67
N LEU A 209 13.74 1.79 -6.54
CA LEU A 209 12.33 1.43 -6.49
C LEU A 209 12.11 -0.06 -6.80
N ILE A 210 12.75 -0.57 -7.87
CA ILE A 210 12.68 -2.00 -8.23
C ILE A 210 13.20 -2.85 -7.07
N TYR A 211 14.35 -2.48 -6.51
CA TYR A 211 14.95 -3.21 -5.39
C TYR A 211 14.02 -3.20 -4.16
N PHE A 212 13.56 -2.04 -3.76
CA PHE A 212 12.62 -1.87 -2.66
C PHE A 212 11.38 -2.76 -2.84
N TYR A 213 10.77 -2.70 -4.03
CA TYR A 213 9.57 -3.48 -4.33
C TYR A 213 9.80 -4.99 -4.32
N ARG A 214 10.94 -5.45 -4.85
CA ARG A 214 11.33 -6.86 -4.79
C ARG A 214 11.45 -7.34 -3.35
N MET A 215 12.05 -6.53 -2.49
CA MET A 215 12.26 -6.89 -1.10
C MET A 215 10.94 -6.90 -0.31
N GLU A 216 10.05 -5.95 -0.54
CA GLU A 216 8.73 -5.95 0.10
C GLU A 216 7.87 -7.12 -0.41
N PHE A 217 7.91 -7.42 -1.69
CA PHE A 217 7.26 -8.60 -2.25
C PHE A 217 7.86 -9.91 -1.68
N ALA A 218 9.18 -9.96 -1.50
CA ALA A 218 9.86 -11.10 -0.87
C ALA A 218 9.40 -11.31 0.58
N LYS A 219 9.31 -10.25 1.38
CA LYS A 219 8.77 -10.32 2.76
C LYS A 219 7.34 -10.84 2.78
N TYR A 220 6.50 -10.34 1.88
CA TYR A 220 5.12 -10.83 1.75
C TYR A 220 5.07 -12.30 1.31
N ALA A 221 5.84 -12.71 0.31
CA ALA A 221 5.89 -14.09 -0.16
C ALA A 221 6.32 -15.05 0.96
N VAL A 222 7.35 -14.68 1.71
CA VAL A 222 7.84 -15.43 2.87
C VAL A 222 6.76 -15.52 3.96
N PHE A 223 6.11 -14.42 4.27
CA PHE A 223 5.00 -14.38 5.23
C PHE A 223 3.83 -15.29 4.82
N LYS A 224 3.40 -15.20 3.57
CA LYS A 224 2.23 -15.94 3.05
C LYS A 224 2.45 -17.45 3.03
N VAL A 225 3.67 -17.89 2.77
CA VAL A 225 4.03 -19.31 2.59
C VAL A 225 4.42 -19.98 3.92
N GLY A 226 4.81 -19.17 4.90
CA GLY A 226 5.29 -19.69 6.18
C GLY A 226 6.57 -20.52 6.02
N ASN A 227 6.76 -21.51 6.90
CA ASN A 227 7.98 -22.34 6.94
C ASN A 227 8.13 -23.35 5.78
N THR A 228 7.23 -23.34 4.79
CA THR A 228 7.29 -24.34 3.71
C THR A 228 7.69 -23.71 2.37
N HIS A 229 8.85 -24.11 1.86
CA HIS A 229 9.24 -23.90 0.45
C HIS A 229 9.38 -22.44 -0.03
N TYR A 230 9.64 -21.46 0.84
CA TYR A 230 9.88 -20.08 0.45
C TYR A 230 11.07 -19.91 -0.51
N GLU A 231 12.02 -20.84 -0.50
CA GLU A 231 13.13 -20.91 -1.44
C GLU A 231 12.71 -21.03 -2.90
N ARG A 232 11.45 -21.40 -3.18
CA ARG A 232 10.91 -21.49 -4.55
C ARG A 232 10.40 -20.16 -5.08
N TYR A 233 10.33 -19.14 -4.22
CA TYR A 233 9.74 -17.85 -4.59
C TYR A 233 10.76 -16.80 -5.04
N TYR A 234 12.06 -17.11 -4.99
CA TYR A 234 13.09 -16.16 -5.38
C TYR A 234 12.90 -15.62 -6.81
N ASN A 235 12.49 -16.46 -7.75
CA ASN A 235 12.26 -16.09 -9.14
C ASN A 235 11.02 -15.21 -9.29
N GLN A 236 9.97 -15.43 -8.50
CA GLN A 236 8.77 -14.56 -8.49
C GLN A 236 9.09 -13.17 -7.94
N CYS A 237 10.10 -13.07 -7.09
CA CYS A 237 10.61 -11.81 -6.57
C CYS A 237 11.69 -11.17 -7.48
N GLY A 238 11.98 -11.74 -8.65
CA GLY A 238 12.92 -11.20 -9.62
C GLY A 238 14.41 -11.43 -9.28
N PHE A 239 14.72 -12.39 -8.42
CA PHE A 239 16.11 -12.79 -8.10
C PHE A 239 16.58 -13.93 -9.01
N LYS A 240 17.89 -13.96 -9.29
CA LYS A 240 18.50 -14.96 -10.18
C LYS A 240 18.69 -16.32 -9.51
N SER A 241 18.84 -16.33 -8.20
CA SER A 241 19.12 -17.55 -7.44
C SER A 241 18.60 -17.44 -6.00
N PRO A 242 18.37 -18.58 -5.31
CA PRO A 242 18.08 -18.59 -3.88
C PRO A 242 19.15 -17.90 -3.04
N GLN A 243 20.42 -18.05 -3.39
CA GLN A 243 21.55 -17.44 -2.66
C GLN A 243 21.49 -15.91 -2.73
N GLU A 244 21.21 -15.34 -3.92
CA GLU A 244 21.01 -13.90 -4.09
C GLU A 244 19.81 -13.42 -3.25
N PHE A 245 18.69 -14.12 -3.33
CA PHE A 245 17.49 -13.84 -2.54
C PHE A 245 17.79 -13.78 -1.04
N TYR A 246 18.45 -14.80 -0.47
CA TYR A 246 18.77 -14.82 0.96
C TYR A 246 19.73 -13.70 1.37
N SER A 247 20.73 -13.43 0.54
CA SER A 247 21.73 -12.39 0.79
C SER A 247 21.06 -11.00 0.82
N GLU A 248 20.24 -10.71 -0.19
CA GLU A 248 19.57 -9.42 -0.29
C GLU A 248 18.46 -9.28 0.77
N PHE A 249 17.73 -10.37 1.10
CA PHE A 249 16.75 -10.37 2.17
C PHE A 249 17.38 -10.03 3.52
N LYS A 250 18.50 -10.70 3.86
CA LYS A 250 19.24 -10.45 5.10
C LYS A 250 19.73 -9.00 5.18
N LYS A 251 20.24 -8.47 4.08
CA LYS A 251 20.73 -7.09 3.98
C LYS A 251 19.61 -6.09 4.18
N TYR A 252 18.45 -6.31 3.55
CA TYR A 252 17.31 -5.42 3.60
C TYR A 252 16.57 -5.47 4.94
N ALA A 253 16.28 -6.67 5.43
CA ALA A 253 15.51 -6.89 6.66
C ALA A 253 16.38 -6.83 7.93
N ASN A 254 17.72 -6.77 7.82
CA ASN A 254 18.69 -6.92 8.92
C ASN A 254 18.52 -8.23 9.72
N MET A 255 17.91 -9.23 9.10
CA MET A 255 17.69 -10.56 9.70
C MET A 255 17.54 -11.62 8.60
N THR A 256 17.76 -12.89 8.95
CA THR A 256 17.54 -14.01 8.01
C THR A 256 16.04 -14.21 7.76
N VAL A 257 15.72 -14.99 6.74
CA VAL A 257 14.33 -15.38 6.44
C VAL A 257 13.71 -16.16 7.60
N GLU A 258 14.49 -17.05 8.23
CA GLU A 258 14.05 -17.82 9.40
C GLU A 258 13.77 -16.92 10.61
N GLU A 259 14.66 -15.97 10.90
CA GLU A 259 14.47 -15.00 11.97
C GLU A 259 13.23 -14.13 11.71
N TYR A 260 13.02 -13.70 10.47
CA TYR A 260 11.83 -12.95 10.07
C TYR A 260 10.55 -13.77 10.26
N LEU A 261 10.53 -15.03 9.82
CA LEU A 261 9.39 -15.93 10.02
C LEU A 261 9.09 -16.15 11.50
N ASN A 262 10.12 -16.39 12.31
CA ASN A 262 9.95 -16.55 13.75
C ASN A 262 9.38 -15.29 14.41
N LEU A 263 9.82 -14.10 13.96
CA LEU A 263 9.30 -12.82 14.48
C LEU A 263 7.82 -12.62 14.12
N VAL A 264 7.43 -12.98 12.91
CA VAL A 264 6.08 -12.71 12.38
C VAL A 264 5.07 -13.77 12.84
N TRP A 265 5.51 -15.02 13.04
CA TRP A 265 4.69 -16.14 13.47
C TRP A 265 4.85 -16.49 14.96
N ALA A 266 5.68 -15.73 15.72
CA ALA A 266 5.74 -15.89 17.17
C ALA A 266 4.37 -15.55 17.77
N LYS A 267 3.70 -16.58 18.28
CA LYS A 267 2.43 -16.49 19.00
C LYS A 267 2.64 -15.88 20.37
#